data_d797291437507c4ea10023a102fc29a4
#
_entry.id   d797291437507c4ea10023a102fc29a4
#
_cell.length_a   1.000
_cell.length_b   1.000
_cell.length_c   1.000
_cell.angle_alpha   90.00
_cell.angle_beta   90.00
_cell.angle_gamma   90.00
#
_symmetry.space_group_name_H-M   'P 1'
#
loop_
_entity.id
_entity.type
_entity.pdbx_description
1 polymer ?
#
loop_
_entity_poly.entity_id
_entity_poly.type
_entity_poly.pdbx_seq_one_letter_code
_entity_poly.pdbx_strand_id
1 'polypeptide(L)'
;MKEERSELANKIKEYRKLRNMTAQDLSEKSGINLSTIKKYETEGRNPKLEQLQKIADALEVSIFEFLDIKIKSVSDILSLLNKMNDATSMNWSIDDNTGKVSLSFEMSELNKVVCDYMLIKNDCSDTIVIENQKADLDYKLKSLFINSKTVK
;
A
#
# COMPACT_ATOMS: atom_id res chain seq x y z
N MET A 1 -6.77 9.19 18.67
CA MET A 1 -7.85 9.76 17.81
C MET A 1 -7.49 11.08 17.12
N LYS A 2 -6.99 12.11 17.82
CA LYS A 2 -6.62 13.39 17.18
C LYS A 2 -5.27 13.28 16.44
N GLU A 3 -4.32 12.53 16.96
CA GLU A 3 -3.01 12.24 16.35
C GLU A 3 -3.15 11.36 15.10
N GLU A 4 -3.94 10.29 15.15
CA GLU A 4 -4.20 9.40 14.00
C GLU A 4 -4.83 10.14 12.80
N ARG A 5 -5.73 11.12 13.09
CA ARG A 5 -6.33 11.98 12.04
C ARG A 5 -5.31 12.90 11.39
N SER A 6 -4.38 13.42 12.19
CA SER A 6 -3.28 14.25 11.70
C SER A 6 -2.32 13.43 10.83
N GLU A 7 -2.07 12.18 11.18
CA GLU A 7 -1.19 11.28 10.44
C GLU A 7 -1.74 10.93 9.06
N LEU A 8 -3.02 10.53 8.97
CA LEU A 8 -3.67 10.25 7.69
C LEU A 8 -3.71 11.49 6.77
N ALA A 9 -4.03 12.66 7.33
CA ALA A 9 -4.03 13.91 6.59
C ALA A 9 -2.65 14.23 6.01
N ASN A 10 -1.61 14.06 6.81
CA ASN A 10 -0.23 14.25 6.38
C ASN A 10 0.17 13.25 5.29
N LYS A 11 -0.15 11.96 5.44
CA LYS A 11 0.12 10.92 4.43
C LYS A 11 -0.52 11.27 3.09
N ILE A 12 -1.80 11.64 3.07
CA ILE A 12 -2.48 12.05 1.82
C ILE A 12 -1.73 13.21 1.14
N LYS A 13 -1.37 14.22 1.93
CA LYS A 13 -0.65 15.40 1.43
C LYS A 13 0.76 15.07 0.94
N GLU A 14 1.47 14.20 1.63
CA GLU A 14 2.82 13.74 1.26
C GLU A 14 2.79 12.95 -0.05
N TYR A 15 1.93 11.94 -0.18
CA TYR A 15 1.80 11.17 -1.43
C TYR A 15 1.39 12.06 -2.60
N ARG A 16 0.50 13.03 -2.39
CA ARG A 16 0.14 14.00 -3.43
C ARG A 16 1.35 14.81 -3.89
N LYS A 17 2.17 15.29 -2.96
CA LYS A 17 3.40 16.03 -3.28
C LYS A 17 4.44 15.15 -3.99
N LEU A 18 4.61 13.90 -3.55
CA LEU A 18 5.49 12.92 -4.20
C LEU A 18 5.11 12.67 -5.66
N ARG A 19 3.81 12.76 -5.98
CA ARG A 19 3.29 12.68 -7.35
C ARG A 19 3.31 14.02 -8.10
N ASN A 20 3.88 15.09 -7.52
CA ASN A 20 3.88 16.44 -8.08
C ASN A 20 2.48 16.97 -8.40
N MET A 21 1.47 16.54 -7.67
CA MET A 21 0.08 16.92 -7.88
C MET A 21 -0.31 18.10 -7.00
N THR A 22 -1.11 19.03 -7.54
CA THR A 22 -1.83 20.03 -6.75
C THR A 22 -3.06 19.40 -6.09
N ALA A 23 -3.68 20.08 -5.12
CA ALA A 23 -4.95 19.61 -4.54
C ALA A 23 -6.09 19.61 -5.58
N GLN A 24 -6.00 20.47 -6.60
CA GLN A 24 -6.91 20.50 -7.73
C GLN A 24 -6.77 19.23 -8.58
N ASP A 25 -5.53 18.85 -8.93
CA ASP A 25 -5.26 17.62 -9.70
C ASP A 25 -5.78 16.38 -8.99
N LEU A 26 -5.56 16.30 -7.67
CA LEU A 26 -6.09 15.20 -6.86
C LEU A 26 -7.64 15.19 -6.84
N SER A 27 -8.25 16.38 -6.76
CA SER A 27 -9.71 16.52 -6.85
C SER A 27 -10.25 15.99 -8.17
N GLU A 28 -9.63 16.37 -9.29
CA GLU A 28 -10.04 15.95 -10.63
C GLU A 28 -9.85 14.45 -10.85
N LYS A 29 -8.67 13.91 -10.49
CA LYS A 29 -8.38 12.48 -10.64
C LYS A 29 -9.23 11.58 -9.74
N SER A 30 -9.50 12.00 -8.50
CA SER A 30 -10.28 11.22 -7.54
C SER A 30 -11.80 11.38 -7.70
N GLY A 31 -12.25 12.42 -8.41
CA GLY A 31 -13.67 12.80 -8.48
C GLY A 31 -14.22 13.34 -7.16
N ILE A 32 -13.35 13.74 -6.22
CA ILE A 32 -13.73 14.31 -4.93
C ILE A 32 -13.60 15.82 -5.00
N ASN A 33 -14.62 16.54 -4.52
CA ASN A 33 -14.60 18.01 -4.55
C ASN A 33 -13.35 18.58 -3.85
N LEU A 34 -12.74 19.61 -4.46
CA LEU A 34 -11.53 20.26 -3.97
C LEU A 34 -11.64 20.72 -2.51
N SER A 35 -12.78 21.28 -2.13
CA SER A 35 -13.01 21.72 -0.74
C SER A 35 -12.95 20.53 0.24
N THR A 36 -13.40 19.35 -0.20
CA THR A 36 -13.35 18.12 0.59
C THR A 36 -11.92 17.59 0.69
N ILE A 37 -11.16 17.59 -0.42
CA ILE A 37 -9.72 17.22 -0.41
C ILE A 37 -8.96 18.11 0.57
N LYS A 38 -9.15 19.44 0.49
CA LYS A 38 -8.52 20.39 1.43
C LYS A 38 -8.86 20.10 2.89
N LYS A 39 -10.10 19.70 3.18
CA LYS A 39 -10.52 19.31 4.54
C LYS A 39 -9.86 18.01 5.00
N TYR A 40 -9.66 17.05 4.12
CA TYR A 40 -8.92 15.83 4.44
C TYR A 40 -7.45 16.12 4.74
N GLU A 41 -6.82 17.07 4.04
CA GLU A 41 -5.40 17.42 4.24
C GLU A 41 -5.14 18.40 5.40
N THR A 42 -6.15 19.15 5.85
CA THR A 42 -5.94 20.25 6.84
C THR A 42 -6.73 20.09 8.12
N GLU A 43 -7.98 19.68 8.03
CA GLU A 43 -8.90 19.64 9.17
C GLU A 43 -8.91 18.27 9.90
N GLY A 44 -8.08 17.32 9.48
CA GLY A 44 -8.02 15.98 10.06
C GLY A 44 -9.37 15.25 10.00
N ARG A 45 -10.20 15.58 9.00
CA ARG A 45 -11.46 14.86 8.75
C ARG A 45 -11.12 13.54 8.08
N ASN A 46 -11.49 12.42 8.71
CA ASN A 46 -11.25 11.12 8.11
C ASN A 46 -12.18 10.90 6.91
N PRO A 47 -11.64 10.61 5.73
CA PRO A 47 -12.43 10.12 4.62
C PRO A 47 -13.06 8.77 4.98
N LYS A 48 -14.25 8.48 4.45
CA LYS A 48 -14.81 7.14 4.49
C LYS A 48 -13.96 6.21 3.61
N LEU A 49 -14.03 4.91 3.86
CA LEU A 49 -13.23 3.90 3.12
C LEU A 49 -13.36 4.05 1.60
N GLU A 50 -14.56 4.29 1.10
CA GLU A 50 -14.82 4.52 -0.33
C GLU A 50 -14.10 5.77 -0.87
N GLN A 51 -14.06 6.85 -0.09
CA GLN A 51 -13.35 8.07 -0.48
C GLN A 51 -11.84 7.86 -0.41
N LEU A 52 -11.39 7.10 0.58
CA LEU A 52 -9.98 6.74 0.74
C LEU A 52 -9.49 5.89 -0.42
N GLN A 53 -10.33 4.96 -0.91
CA GLN A 53 -10.02 4.17 -2.12
C GLN A 53 -9.84 5.07 -3.34
N LYS A 54 -10.76 6.03 -3.57
CA LYS A 54 -10.66 6.98 -4.69
C LYS A 54 -9.38 7.83 -4.61
N ILE A 55 -8.98 8.24 -3.40
CA ILE A 55 -7.73 8.98 -3.18
C ILE A 55 -6.52 8.08 -3.48
N ALA A 56 -6.51 6.85 -2.97
CA ALA A 56 -5.45 5.89 -3.22
C ALA A 56 -5.27 5.60 -4.72
N ASP A 57 -6.38 5.41 -5.44
CA ASP A 57 -6.37 5.17 -6.89
C ASP A 57 -5.85 6.39 -7.66
N ALA A 58 -6.27 7.60 -7.29
CA ALA A 58 -5.81 8.85 -7.91
C ALA A 58 -4.33 9.12 -7.67
N LEU A 59 -3.81 8.71 -6.51
CA LEU A 59 -2.39 8.82 -6.14
C LEU A 59 -1.56 7.63 -6.63
N GLU A 60 -2.20 6.61 -7.21
CA GLU A 60 -1.54 5.39 -7.71
C GLU A 60 -0.78 4.65 -6.60
N VAL A 61 -1.36 4.59 -5.39
CA VAL A 61 -0.83 3.87 -4.25
C VAL A 61 -1.84 2.84 -3.72
N SER A 62 -1.36 1.91 -2.91
CA SER A 62 -2.25 0.96 -2.23
C SER A 62 -3.07 1.68 -1.16
N ILE A 63 -4.35 1.33 -1.01
CA ILE A 63 -5.18 1.81 0.09
C ILE A 63 -4.58 1.44 1.46
N PHE A 64 -3.81 0.35 1.53
CA PHE A 64 -3.14 -0.07 2.76
C PHE A 64 -2.15 0.96 3.31
N GLU A 65 -1.62 1.88 2.46
CA GLU A 65 -0.77 2.98 2.92
C GLU A 65 -1.50 3.97 3.83
N PHE A 66 -2.81 4.04 3.69
CA PHE A 66 -3.68 4.93 4.47
C PHE A 66 -4.41 4.23 5.63
N LEU A 67 -4.36 2.89 5.68
CA LEU A 67 -5.02 2.12 6.73
C LEU A 67 -4.04 1.84 7.87
N ASP A 68 -4.45 2.15 9.09
CA ASP A 68 -3.73 1.72 10.30
C ASP A 68 -4.11 0.27 10.63
N ILE A 69 -3.37 -0.67 10.06
CA ILE A 69 -3.56 -2.10 10.30
C ILE A 69 -2.82 -2.49 11.58
N LYS A 70 -3.56 -2.63 12.67
CA LYS A 70 -3.00 -3.06 13.97
C LYS A 70 -2.97 -4.58 14.06
N ILE A 71 -1.77 -5.16 14.02
CA ILE A 71 -1.53 -6.58 14.29
C ILE A 71 -1.26 -6.72 15.78
N LYS A 72 -2.18 -7.38 16.50
CA LYS A 72 -2.12 -7.55 17.96
C LYS A 72 -2.01 -9.02 18.38
N SER A 73 -2.33 -9.93 17.50
CA SER A 73 -2.39 -11.36 17.80
C SER A 73 -1.87 -12.21 16.65
N VAL A 74 -1.52 -13.46 16.97
CA VAL A 74 -1.18 -14.46 15.95
C VAL A 74 -2.37 -14.69 14.99
N SER A 75 -3.59 -14.59 15.50
CA SER A 75 -4.81 -14.71 14.68
C SER A 75 -4.90 -13.61 13.62
N ASP A 76 -4.45 -12.39 13.92
CA ASP A 76 -4.42 -11.29 12.93
C ASP A 76 -3.42 -11.60 11.82
N ILE A 77 -2.24 -12.13 12.19
CA ILE A 77 -1.22 -12.56 11.22
C ILE A 77 -1.77 -13.65 10.30
N LEU A 78 -2.37 -14.69 10.88
CA LEU A 78 -2.95 -15.81 10.10
C LEU A 78 -4.08 -15.32 9.18
N SER A 79 -4.91 -14.40 9.66
CA SER A 79 -5.99 -13.81 8.85
C SER A 79 -5.47 -13.01 7.65
N LEU A 80 -4.38 -12.26 7.82
CA LEU A 80 -3.72 -11.56 6.73
C LEU A 80 -3.08 -12.52 5.74
N LEU A 81 -2.37 -13.53 6.23
CA LEU A 81 -1.74 -14.56 5.40
C LEU A 81 -2.78 -15.32 4.57
N ASN A 82 -3.93 -15.70 5.16
CA ASN A 82 -5.01 -16.34 4.42
C ASN A 82 -5.56 -15.45 3.30
N LYS A 83 -5.81 -14.16 3.60
CA LYS A 83 -6.26 -13.21 2.57
C LYS A 83 -5.24 -13.01 1.46
N MET A 84 -3.96 -13.00 1.79
CA MET A 84 -2.88 -12.95 0.80
C MET A 84 -2.86 -14.23 -0.05
N ASN A 85 -3.00 -15.39 0.58
CA ASN A 85 -3.05 -16.67 -0.13
C ASN A 85 -4.23 -16.73 -1.10
N ASP A 86 -5.43 -16.31 -0.67
CA ASP A 86 -6.62 -16.27 -1.52
C ASP A 86 -6.46 -15.33 -2.73
N ALA A 87 -5.65 -14.27 -2.58
CA ALA A 87 -5.42 -13.28 -3.62
C ALA A 87 -4.26 -13.63 -4.57
N THR A 88 -3.26 -14.39 -4.11
CA THR A 88 -1.97 -14.52 -4.83
C THR A 88 -1.51 -15.96 -5.04
N SER A 89 -2.22 -16.96 -4.52
CA SER A 89 -1.80 -18.38 -4.55
C SER A 89 -0.38 -18.58 -4.02
N MET A 90 -0.23 -18.48 -2.70
CA MET A 90 1.06 -18.67 -2.04
C MET A 90 1.38 -20.15 -1.87
N ASN A 91 2.64 -20.50 -2.07
CA ASN A 91 3.20 -21.80 -1.71
C ASN A 91 3.87 -21.72 -0.34
N TRP A 92 3.57 -22.69 0.49
CA TRP A 92 4.13 -22.85 1.83
C TRP A 92 5.07 -24.05 1.84
N SER A 93 6.25 -23.89 2.38
CA SER A 93 7.16 -25.00 2.64
C SER A 93 7.64 -24.96 4.08
N ILE A 94 7.79 -26.13 4.68
CA ILE A 94 8.30 -26.31 6.03
C ILE A 94 9.60 -27.07 5.90
N ASP A 95 10.66 -26.55 6.51
CA ASP A 95 11.91 -27.29 6.69
C ASP A 95 11.77 -28.16 7.93
N ASP A 96 11.68 -29.47 7.73
CA ASP A 96 11.46 -30.44 8.81
C ASP A 96 12.58 -30.49 9.86
N ASN A 97 13.80 -30.04 9.51
CA ASN A 97 14.93 -30.03 10.43
C ASN A 97 14.94 -28.80 11.35
N THR A 98 14.51 -27.66 10.83
CA THR A 98 14.59 -26.38 11.54
C THR A 98 13.24 -25.86 12.01
N GLY A 99 12.13 -26.43 11.51
CA GLY A 99 10.78 -25.93 11.72
C GLY A 99 10.52 -24.57 11.04
N LYS A 100 11.42 -24.12 10.18
CA LYS A 100 11.24 -22.85 9.46
C LYS A 100 10.15 -22.97 8.41
N VAL A 101 9.25 -22.00 8.43
CA VAL A 101 8.23 -21.82 7.38
C VAL A 101 8.75 -20.83 6.36
N SER A 102 8.72 -21.21 5.08
CA SER A 102 9.02 -20.34 3.96
C SER A 102 7.77 -20.13 3.12
N LEU A 103 7.62 -18.90 2.64
CA LEU A 103 6.52 -18.48 1.80
C LEU A 103 7.08 -18.06 0.43
N SER A 104 6.45 -18.51 -0.64
CA SER A 104 6.73 -18.06 -1.99
C SER A 104 5.42 -17.86 -2.76
N PHE A 105 5.46 -17.02 -3.76
CA PHE A 105 4.32 -16.76 -4.63
C PHE A 105 4.49 -17.53 -5.93
N GLU A 106 3.39 -18.00 -6.52
CA GLU A 106 3.43 -18.62 -7.86
C GLU A 106 3.79 -17.62 -8.95
N MET A 107 3.49 -16.33 -8.72
CA MET A 107 3.83 -15.24 -9.63
C MET A 107 5.33 -14.90 -9.53
N SER A 108 6.09 -15.21 -10.57
CA SER A 108 7.54 -14.93 -10.64
C SER A 108 7.85 -13.43 -10.52
N GLU A 109 7.01 -12.58 -11.10
CA GLU A 109 7.11 -11.12 -11.06
C GLU A 109 6.95 -10.61 -9.64
N LEU A 110 6.01 -11.15 -8.87
CA LEU A 110 5.81 -10.77 -7.47
C LEU A 110 7.00 -11.19 -6.61
N ASN A 111 7.54 -12.40 -6.80
CA ASN A 111 8.75 -12.84 -6.11
C ASN A 111 9.93 -11.89 -6.37
N LYS A 112 10.13 -11.50 -7.64
CA LYS A 112 11.18 -10.55 -8.01
C LYS A 112 11.00 -9.21 -7.30
N VAL A 113 9.79 -8.65 -7.34
CA VAL A 113 9.50 -7.36 -6.71
C VAL A 113 9.68 -7.41 -5.19
N VAL A 114 9.25 -8.49 -4.53
CA VAL A 114 9.47 -8.70 -3.10
C VAL A 114 10.97 -8.77 -2.78
N CYS A 115 11.76 -9.48 -3.59
CA CYS A 115 13.21 -9.52 -3.44
C CYS A 115 13.84 -8.15 -3.61
N ASP A 116 13.48 -7.40 -4.66
CA ASP A 116 13.98 -6.05 -4.90
C ASP A 116 13.66 -5.11 -3.73
N TYR A 117 12.43 -5.17 -3.20
CA TYR A 117 12.02 -4.39 -2.02
C TYR A 117 12.83 -4.74 -0.78
N MET A 118 13.07 -6.02 -0.53
CA MET A 118 13.85 -6.46 0.64
C MET A 118 15.31 -6.05 0.54
N LEU A 119 15.91 -6.05 -0.66
CA LEU A 119 17.26 -5.55 -0.91
C LEU A 119 17.35 -4.05 -0.62
N ILE A 120 16.42 -3.26 -1.15
CA ILE A 120 16.34 -1.82 -0.91
C ILE A 120 16.23 -1.51 0.59
N LYS A 121 15.37 -2.23 1.31
CA LYS A 121 15.18 -2.04 2.74
C LYS A 121 16.43 -2.37 3.58
N ASN A 122 17.22 -3.33 3.13
CA ASN A 122 18.43 -3.73 3.84
C ASN A 122 19.62 -2.80 3.55
N ASP A 123 19.69 -2.21 2.35
CA ASP A 123 20.82 -1.38 1.92
C ASP A 123 20.63 0.12 2.21
N CYS A 124 19.42 0.57 2.52
CA CYS A 124 19.11 1.99 2.69
C CYS A 124 18.66 2.30 4.13
N SER A 125 19.39 3.20 4.78
CA SER A 125 19.02 3.75 6.10
C SER A 125 18.19 5.04 6.01
N ASP A 126 17.99 5.58 4.80
CA ASP A 126 17.24 6.82 4.58
C ASP A 126 15.76 6.52 4.32
N THR A 127 14.93 6.88 5.29
CA THR A 127 13.47 6.65 5.26
C THR A 127 12.79 7.29 4.05
N ILE A 128 13.26 8.46 3.60
CA ILE A 128 12.67 9.18 2.45
C ILE A 128 12.93 8.42 1.14
N VAL A 129 14.14 7.89 0.97
CA VAL A 129 14.51 7.09 -0.21
C VAL A 129 13.71 5.79 -0.23
N ILE A 130 13.54 5.14 0.91
CA ILE A 130 12.74 3.91 1.03
C ILE A 130 11.28 4.19 0.68
N GLU A 131 10.68 5.28 1.14
CA GLU A 131 9.29 5.62 0.85
C GLU A 131 9.06 6.00 -0.62
N ASN A 132 9.99 6.72 -1.25
CA ASN A 132 9.92 7.02 -2.68
C ASN A 132 10.02 5.75 -3.54
N GLN A 133 10.94 4.86 -3.21
CA GLN A 133 11.12 3.59 -3.91
C GLN A 133 9.95 2.65 -3.66
N LYS A 134 9.36 2.66 -2.46
CA LYS A 134 8.13 1.93 -2.14
C LYS A 134 6.95 2.43 -2.96
N ALA A 135 6.78 3.73 -3.14
CA ALA A 135 5.72 4.31 -3.96
C ALA A 135 5.86 3.92 -5.45
N ASP A 136 7.10 3.88 -5.98
CA ASP A 136 7.37 3.41 -7.34
C ASP A 136 7.12 1.91 -7.49
N LEU A 137 7.41 1.14 -6.45
CA LEU A 137 7.16 -0.29 -6.40
C LEU A 137 5.65 -0.59 -6.36
N ASP A 138 4.88 0.14 -5.55
CA ASP A 138 3.41 0.04 -5.49
C ASP A 138 2.77 0.36 -6.84
N TYR A 139 3.29 1.32 -7.58
CA TYR A 139 2.86 1.61 -8.95
C TYR A 139 3.10 0.44 -9.91
N LYS A 140 4.30 -0.14 -9.89
CA LYS A 140 4.65 -1.31 -10.69
C LYS A 140 3.77 -2.52 -10.34
N LEU A 141 3.50 -2.74 -9.05
CA LEU A 141 2.63 -3.83 -8.57
C LEU A 141 1.18 -3.66 -9.03
N LYS A 142 0.61 -2.46 -8.96
CA LYS A 142 -0.75 -2.20 -9.47
C LYS A 142 -0.87 -2.52 -10.95
N SER A 143 0.14 -2.20 -11.75
CA SER A 143 0.16 -2.51 -13.18
C SER A 143 0.18 -4.03 -13.46
N LEU A 144 0.89 -4.80 -12.65
CA LEU A 144 0.94 -6.27 -12.77
C LEU A 144 -0.40 -6.92 -12.44
N PHE A 145 -1.10 -6.48 -11.39
CA PHE A 145 -2.42 -7.02 -11.02
C PHE A 145 -3.52 -6.67 -12.03
N ILE A 146 -3.46 -5.50 -12.65
CA ILE A 146 -4.42 -5.11 -13.70
C ILE A 146 -4.26 -6.03 -14.92
N ASN A 147 -3.03 -6.36 -15.30
CA ASN A 147 -2.76 -7.22 -16.46
C ASN A 147 -3.13 -8.70 -16.22
N SER A 148 -3.04 -9.20 -14.98
CA SER A 148 -3.41 -10.59 -14.67
C SER A 148 -4.91 -10.87 -14.71
N LYS A 149 -5.77 -9.86 -14.54
CA LYS A 149 -7.24 -9.98 -14.66
C LYS A 149 -7.74 -9.98 -16.10
N THR A 150 -6.90 -9.66 -17.07
CA THR A 150 -7.28 -9.55 -18.48
C THR A 150 -7.01 -10.84 -19.27
N VAL A 151 -6.45 -11.87 -18.62
CA VAL A 151 -6.24 -13.21 -19.20
C VAL A 151 -7.26 -14.18 -18.61
N LYS A 152 -8.52 -14.05 -19.07
CA LYS A 152 -9.52 -15.11 -19.05
C LYS A 152 -10.28 -15.08 -20.37
#